data_b9cda22377440dd2812d61b606151871
#
_entry.id   b9cda22377440dd2812d61b606151871
#
_cell.length_a   1.000
_cell.length_b   1.000
_cell.length_c   1.000
_cell.angle_alpha   90.00
_cell.angle_beta   90.00
_cell.angle_gamma   90.00
#
_symmetry.space_group_name_H-M   'P 1'
#
loop_
_entity.id
_entity.type
_entity.pdbx_description
1 polymer ?
#
loop_
_entity_poly.entity_id
_entity_poly.type
_entity_poly.pdbx_seq_one_letter_code
_entity_poly.pdbx_strand_id
1 'polypeptide(L)'
;MNPNDLATKYRLLNRSFKKTMIYHIGIDAGFFTEYTYMLHAMLYCLQHKIQFKLYSDDANFGWEKGWEDCFAPFCEQVHEPFHHTYNTHRLPSWQALMKDKKLPKTKLLKWKLKVTCKNIIGKALAFFTYGKP
;
A
#
# COMPACT_ATOMS: atom_id res chain seq x y z
N MET A 1 26.24 13.22 -0.66
CA MET A 1 25.04 13.65 -1.39
C MET A 1 24.03 14.18 -0.39
N ASN A 2 23.60 15.43 -0.53
CA ASN A 2 22.65 16.02 0.41
C ASN A 2 21.26 15.36 0.22
N PRO A 3 20.59 14.85 1.28
CA PRO A 3 19.27 14.23 1.15
C PRO A 3 18.22 15.16 0.51
N ASN A 4 18.32 16.48 0.73
CA ASN A 4 17.44 17.47 0.11
C ASN A 4 17.62 17.56 -1.41
N ASP A 5 18.82 17.31 -1.92
CA ASP A 5 19.10 17.31 -3.37
C ASP A 5 18.45 16.07 -4.03
N LEU A 6 18.52 14.91 -3.39
CA LEU A 6 17.89 13.68 -3.89
C LEU A 6 16.36 13.79 -3.95
N ALA A 7 15.74 14.31 -2.88
CA ALA A 7 14.30 14.50 -2.83
C ALA A 7 13.81 15.49 -3.89
N THR A 8 14.59 16.54 -4.14
CA THR A 8 14.28 17.53 -5.19
C THR A 8 14.41 16.93 -6.58
N LYS A 9 15.47 16.17 -6.84
CA LYS A 9 15.66 15.44 -8.11
C LYS A 9 14.53 14.44 -8.37
N TYR A 10 14.14 13.68 -7.35
CA TYR A 10 13.01 12.78 -7.45
C TYR A 10 11.72 13.52 -7.82
N ARG A 11 11.39 14.62 -7.12
CA ARG A 11 10.17 15.40 -7.38
C ARG A 11 10.13 15.94 -8.81
N LEU A 12 11.24 16.48 -9.32
CA LEU A 12 11.32 16.98 -10.68
C LEU A 12 11.13 15.86 -11.71
N LEU A 13 11.81 14.72 -11.51
CA LEU A 13 11.69 13.57 -12.39
C LEU A 13 10.26 13.02 -12.37
N ASN A 14 9.68 12.83 -11.18
CA ASN A 14 8.33 12.32 -11.01
C ASN A 14 7.28 13.19 -11.72
N ARG A 15 7.39 14.52 -11.61
CA ARG A 15 6.50 15.47 -12.28
C ARG A 15 6.63 15.48 -13.81
N SER A 16 7.73 15.03 -14.35
CA SER A 16 7.96 14.99 -15.81
C SER A 16 7.18 13.88 -16.52
N PHE A 17 6.65 12.90 -15.77
CA PHE A 17 5.93 11.78 -16.33
C PHE A 17 4.48 12.15 -16.70
N LYS A 18 4.02 11.67 -17.87
CA LYS A 18 2.70 12.02 -18.40
C LYS A 18 1.55 11.21 -17.82
N LYS A 19 1.80 9.94 -17.49
CA LYS A 19 0.80 9.05 -16.88
C LYS A 19 0.85 9.24 -15.38
N THR A 20 -0.30 9.22 -14.71
CA THR A 20 -0.39 9.39 -13.25
C THR A 20 -0.96 8.16 -12.58
N MET A 21 -0.43 7.79 -11.44
CA MET A 21 -0.97 6.83 -10.50
C MET A 21 -1.11 7.50 -9.13
N ILE A 22 -2.28 7.38 -8.53
CA ILE A 22 -2.54 7.82 -7.17
C ILE A 22 -2.50 6.59 -6.27
N TYR A 23 -1.56 6.57 -5.35
CA TYR A 23 -1.45 5.53 -4.34
C TYR A 23 -2.20 5.94 -3.08
N HIS A 24 -3.03 5.07 -2.53
CA HIS A 24 -3.80 5.34 -1.33
C HIS A 24 -3.20 4.62 -0.12
N ILE A 25 -2.83 5.38 0.91
CA ILE A 25 -2.58 4.89 2.26
C ILE A 25 -3.90 4.94 3.03
N GLY A 26 -4.12 4.00 3.95
CA GLY A 26 -5.34 3.94 4.78
C GLY A 26 -5.97 2.55 4.78
N ILE A 27 -5.21 1.51 4.44
CA ILE A 27 -5.56 0.14 4.80
C ILE A 27 -5.22 -0.04 6.29
N ASP A 28 -6.07 -0.73 7.02
CA ASP A 28 -5.86 -1.01 8.45
C ASP A 28 -4.70 -2.01 8.66
N ALA A 29 -3.51 -1.59 8.25
CA ALA A 29 -2.23 -2.29 8.39
C ALA A 29 -1.27 -1.43 9.20
N GLY A 30 -0.24 -2.04 9.77
CA GLY A 30 0.78 -1.28 10.48
C GLY A 30 1.58 -0.38 9.54
N PHE A 31 2.08 0.76 10.05
CA PHE A 31 2.84 1.77 9.31
C PHE A 31 3.89 1.18 8.36
N PHE A 32 4.74 0.29 8.86
CA PHE A 32 5.81 -0.29 8.04
C PHE A 32 5.29 -1.15 6.88
N THR A 33 4.14 -1.78 7.03
CA THR A 33 3.50 -2.55 5.96
C THR A 33 3.02 -1.61 4.86
N GLU A 34 2.30 -0.56 5.21
CA GLU A 34 1.83 0.45 4.26
C GLU A 34 3.00 1.18 3.59
N TYR A 35 4.02 1.55 4.37
CA TYR A 35 5.24 2.17 3.87
C TYR A 35 5.97 1.29 2.84
N THR A 36 6.12 -0.01 3.14
CA THR A 36 6.77 -0.94 2.20
C THR A 36 6.00 -1.07 0.89
N TYR A 37 4.67 -1.17 0.95
CA TYR A 37 3.85 -1.22 -0.26
C TYR A 37 3.91 0.08 -1.05
N MET A 38 3.93 1.23 -0.37
CA MET A 38 4.11 2.53 -1.00
C MET A 38 5.45 2.61 -1.73
N LEU A 39 6.55 2.17 -1.12
CA LEU A 39 7.87 2.14 -1.77
C LEU A 39 7.88 1.26 -3.02
N HIS A 40 7.26 0.08 -2.98
CA HIS A 40 7.14 -0.78 -4.16
C HIS A 40 6.35 -0.09 -5.29
N ALA A 41 5.25 0.60 -4.94
CA ALA A 41 4.47 1.37 -5.90
C ALA A 41 5.29 2.53 -6.50
N MET A 42 6.07 3.24 -5.69
CA MET A 42 6.99 4.29 -6.17
C MET A 42 8.03 3.75 -7.15
N LEU A 43 8.69 2.63 -6.81
CA LEU A 43 9.68 2.00 -7.67
C LEU A 43 9.05 1.55 -9.00
N TYR A 44 7.86 0.95 -8.95
CA TYR A 44 7.10 0.60 -10.14
C TYR A 44 6.82 1.85 -11.01
N CYS A 45 6.37 2.92 -10.40
CA CYS A 45 6.09 4.18 -11.11
C CYS A 45 7.34 4.75 -11.78
N LEU A 46 8.49 4.75 -11.09
CA LEU A 46 9.77 5.18 -11.66
C LEU A 46 10.18 4.33 -12.86
N GLN A 47 10.09 3.01 -12.73
CA GLN A 47 10.46 2.06 -13.80
C GLN A 47 9.59 2.24 -15.05
N HIS A 48 8.30 2.52 -14.87
CA HIS A 48 7.33 2.64 -15.96
C HIS A 48 7.06 4.08 -16.40
N LYS A 49 7.81 5.06 -15.90
CA LYS A 49 7.66 6.49 -16.20
C LYS A 49 6.23 6.98 -15.93
N ILE A 50 5.71 6.63 -14.76
CA ILE A 50 4.39 7.02 -14.25
C ILE A 50 4.60 8.01 -13.12
N GLN A 51 3.90 9.15 -13.14
CA GLN A 51 3.90 10.12 -12.04
C GLN A 51 3.20 9.48 -10.84
N PHE A 52 3.93 9.38 -9.73
CA PHE A 52 3.40 8.92 -8.46
C PHE A 52 2.81 10.09 -7.68
N LYS A 53 1.55 9.96 -7.25
CA LYS A 53 0.89 10.86 -6.31
C LYS A 53 0.39 10.07 -5.11
N LEU A 54 0.24 10.73 -3.97
CA LEU A 54 -0.13 10.09 -2.71
C LEU A 54 -1.43 10.67 -2.16
N TYR A 55 -2.39 9.81 -1.85
CA TYR A 55 -3.52 10.10 -1.00
C TYR A 55 -3.29 9.42 0.35
N SER A 56 -3.25 10.18 1.43
CA SER A 56 -2.92 9.69 2.76
C SER A 56 -3.79 10.24 3.89
N ASP A 57 -4.88 10.94 3.56
CA ASP A 57 -5.78 11.54 4.56
C ASP A 57 -6.43 10.49 5.47
N ASP A 58 -6.54 9.25 5.00
CA ASP A 58 -7.05 8.12 5.78
C ASP A 58 -5.96 7.32 6.50
N ALA A 59 -4.72 7.81 6.53
CA ALA A 59 -3.62 7.10 7.17
C ALA A 59 -3.79 7.00 8.69
N ASN A 60 -3.58 5.82 9.26
CA ASN A 60 -3.73 5.57 10.71
C ASN A 60 -2.77 6.38 11.59
N PHE A 61 -1.68 6.90 11.01
CA PHE A 61 -0.66 7.67 11.71
C PHE A 61 -0.84 9.19 11.53
N GLY A 62 -1.76 9.63 10.66
CA GLY A 62 -2.09 11.03 10.45
C GLY A 62 -3.28 11.47 11.30
N TRP A 63 -3.46 12.77 11.45
CA TRP A 63 -4.60 13.37 12.15
C TRP A 63 -5.38 14.41 11.35
N GLU A 64 -4.77 15.08 10.36
CA GLU A 64 -5.45 16.03 9.46
C GLU A 64 -5.03 15.85 8.00
N LYS A 65 -3.71 15.75 7.74
CA LYS A 65 -3.10 15.73 6.40
C LYS A 65 -2.41 14.42 6.07
N GLY A 66 -2.62 13.41 6.89
CA GLY A 66 -2.02 12.09 6.69
C GLY A 66 -0.50 12.11 6.70
N TRP A 67 0.13 11.90 5.55
CA TRP A 67 1.60 11.87 5.43
C TRP A 67 2.26 13.17 5.91
N GLU A 68 1.70 14.31 5.56
CA GLU A 68 2.29 15.62 5.85
C GLU A 68 2.24 16.00 7.34
N ASP A 69 1.45 15.30 8.16
CA ASP A 69 1.44 15.49 9.60
C ASP A 69 2.73 15.02 10.27
N CYS A 70 3.40 14.01 9.69
CA CYS A 70 4.56 13.35 10.28
C CYS A 70 5.83 13.48 9.44
N PHE A 71 5.70 13.68 8.13
CA PHE A 71 6.81 13.56 7.19
C PHE A 71 6.83 14.69 6.17
N ALA A 72 8.04 15.06 5.72
CA ALA A 72 8.18 15.98 4.60
C ALA A 72 7.59 15.36 3.31
N PRO A 73 6.81 16.12 2.52
CA PRO A 73 6.25 15.63 1.28
C PRO A 73 7.35 15.37 0.24
N PHE A 74 7.35 14.17 -0.34
CA PHE A 74 8.30 13.77 -1.40
C PHE A 74 7.66 13.72 -2.79
N CYS A 75 6.34 13.72 -2.87
CA CYS A 75 5.54 13.79 -4.10
C CYS A 75 4.35 14.73 -3.91
N GLU A 76 3.52 14.88 -4.94
CA GLU A 76 2.27 15.61 -4.84
C GLU A 76 1.28 14.84 -3.97
N GLN A 77 0.71 15.52 -2.96
CA GLN A 77 -0.36 15.00 -2.14
C GLN A 77 -1.71 15.31 -2.80
N VAL A 78 -2.66 14.41 -2.61
CA VAL A 78 -4.01 14.47 -3.18
C VAL A 78 -4.99 14.41 -2.01
N HIS A 79 -5.91 15.37 -1.95
CA HIS A 79 -6.82 15.54 -0.80
C HIS A 79 -8.31 15.55 -1.20
N GLU A 80 -8.63 15.22 -2.48
CA GLU A 80 -10.01 15.24 -2.94
C GLU A 80 -10.86 14.19 -2.18
N PRO A 81 -12.02 14.60 -1.62
CA PRO A 81 -12.82 13.75 -0.74
C PRO A 81 -13.29 12.43 -1.37
N PHE A 82 -13.37 12.35 -2.71
CA PHE A 82 -13.80 11.13 -3.37
C PHE A 82 -12.81 9.97 -3.18
N HIS A 83 -11.53 10.25 -2.90
CA HIS A 83 -10.53 9.21 -2.63
C HIS A 83 -10.83 8.42 -1.36
N HIS A 84 -11.43 9.06 -0.35
CA HIS A 84 -11.92 8.39 0.85
C HIS A 84 -12.90 7.25 0.51
N THR A 85 -13.74 7.44 -0.49
CA THR A 85 -14.70 6.43 -0.95
C THR A 85 -14.01 5.15 -1.42
N TYR A 86 -12.86 5.26 -2.08
CA TYR A 86 -12.08 4.08 -2.48
C TYR A 86 -11.50 3.33 -1.29
N ASN A 87 -11.07 4.02 -0.25
CA ASN A 87 -10.53 3.39 0.95
C ASN A 87 -11.62 2.71 1.78
N THR A 88 -12.81 3.31 1.89
CA THR A 88 -13.94 2.71 2.62
C THR A 88 -14.49 1.45 1.93
N HIS A 89 -14.31 1.32 0.62
CA HIS A 89 -14.73 0.14 -0.15
C HIS A 89 -13.65 -0.95 -0.25
N ARG A 90 -12.46 -0.73 0.31
CA ARG A 90 -11.47 -1.80 0.44
C ARG A 90 -12.06 -2.91 1.28
N LEU A 91 -11.72 -4.14 0.90
CA LEU A 91 -12.11 -5.32 1.68
C LEU A 91 -11.82 -5.05 3.16
N PRO A 92 -12.79 -5.25 4.05
CA PRO A 92 -12.59 -5.01 5.47
C PRO A 92 -11.32 -5.74 5.90
N SER A 93 -10.55 -5.10 6.79
CA SER A 93 -9.35 -5.70 7.33
C SER A 93 -9.70 -7.08 7.90
N TRP A 94 -8.71 -7.97 7.93
CA TRP A 94 -8.90 -9.29 8.54
C TRP A 94 -9.48 -9.17 9.96
N GLN A 95 -9.11 -8.16 10.70
CA GLN A 95 -9.62 -7.90 12.04
C GLN A 95 -11.12 -7.53 12.04
N ALA A 96 -11.57 -6.73 11.07
CA ALA A 96 -12.99 -6.41 10.91
C ALA A 96 -13.80 -7.66 10.52
N LEU A 97 -13.27 -8.48 9.60
CA LEU A 97 -13.87 -9.77 9.23
C LEU A 97 -13.94 -10.74 10.41
N MET A 98 -12.95 -10.71 11.31
CA MET A 98 -12.92 -11.54 12.51
C MET A 98 -13.87 -11.03 13.62
N LYS A 99 -14.09 -9.70 13.69
CA LYS A 99 -15.05 -9.09 14.63
C LYS A 99 -16.50 -9.30 14.17
N ASP A 100 -16.76 -9.48 12.89
CA ASP A 100 -18.08 -9.75 12.37
C ASP A 100 -18.47 -11.22 12.67
N LYS A 101 -19.06 -11.42 13.85
CA LYS A 101 -19.55 -12.73 14.36
C LYS A 101 -20.61 -13.40 13.45
N LYS A 102 -21.05 -12.72 12.40
CA LYS A 102 -22.05 -13.22 11.44
C LYS A 102 -21.46 -14.04 10.30
N LEU A 103 -20.11 -14.11 10.17
CA LEU A 103 -19.53 -14.96 9.14
C LEU A 103 -19.75 -16.45 9.48
N PRO A 104 -20.44 -17.22 8.63
CA PRO A 104 -20.66 -18.64 8.89
C PRO A 104 -19.31 -19.38 8.94
N LYS A 105 -19.17 -20.26 9.95
CA LYS A 105 -17.94 -21.06 10.18
C LYS A 105 -17.41 -21.75 8.92
N THR A 106 -18.31 -22.13 8.01
CA THR A 106 -17.99 -22.74 6.71
C THR A 106 -17.21 -21.79 5.77
N LYS A 107 -17.51 -20.48 5.75
CA LYS A 107 -16.76 -19.50 4.96
C LYS A 107 -15.36 -19.27 5.55
N LEU A 108 -15.26 -19.25 6.88
CA LEU A 108 -13.98 -19.12 7.58
C LEU A 108 -13.08 -20.34 7.31
N LEU A 109 -13.64 -21.54 7.33
CA LEU A 109 -12.91 -22.78 7.03
C LEU A 109 -12.42 -22.83 5.58
N LYS A 110 -13.30 -22.50 4.62
CA LYS A 110 -12.91 -22.39 3.20
C LYS A 110 -11.79 -21.37 2.97
N TRP A 111 -11.84 -20.23 3.64
CA TRP A 111 -10.80 -19.21 3.55
C TRP A 111 -9.48 -19.72 4.16
N LYS A 112 -9.49 -20.32 5.37
CA LYS A 112 -8.29 -20.91 5.99
C LYS A 112 -7.64 -21.95 5.07
N LEU A 113 -8.44 -22.86 4.50
CA LEU A 113 -7.95 -23.84 3.53
C LEU A 113 -7.31 -23.18 2.33
N LYS A 114 -7.94 -22.16 1.74
CA LYS A 114 -7.40 -21.43 0.58
C LYS A 114 -6.07 -20.76 0.89
N VAL A 115 -5.93 -20.12 2.06
CA VAL A 115 -4.68 -19.47 2.50
C VAL A 115 -3.60 -20.52 2.76
N THR A 116 -3.93 -21.62 3.42
CA THR A 116 -2.98 -22.70 3.69
C THR A 116 -2.46 -23.34 2.41
N CYS A 117 -3.35 -23.66 1.47
CA CYS A 117 -2.95 -24.18 0.15
C CYS A 117 -2.05 -23.19 -0.61
N LYS A 118 -2.40 -21.89 -0.62
CA LYS A 118 -1.60 -20.85 -1.27
C LYS A 118 -0.19 -20.74 -0.65
N ASN A 119 -0.10 -20.83 0.68
CA ASN A 119 1.18 -20.79 1.39
C ASN A 119 2.03 -22.04 1.13
N ILE A 120 1.42 -23.23 1.06
CA ILE A 120 2.11 -24.48 0.74
C ILE A 120 2.66 -24.41 -0.70
N ILE A 121 1.84 -24.00 -1.67
CA ILE A 121 2.26 -23.85 -3.06
C ILE A 121 3.36 -22.79 -3.17
N GLY A 122 3.23 -21.65 -2.50
CA GLY A 122 4.26 -20.60 -2.50
C GLY A 122 5.60 -21.09 -1.94
N LYS A 123 5.58 -21.85 -0.83
CA LYS A 123 6.80 -22.45 -0.26
C LYS A 123 7.39 -23.51 -1.17
N ALA A 124 6.58 -24.35 -1.80
CA ALA A 124 7.05 -25.34 -2.76
C ALA A 124 7.70 -24.67 -3.99
N LEU A 125 7.08 -23.64 -4.56
CA LEU A 125 7.65 -22.87 -5.67
C LEU A 125 8.95 -22.18 -5.27
N ALA A 126 9.02 -21.55 -4.09
CA ALA A 126 10.24 -20.94 -3.59
C ALA A 126 11.38 -21.97 -3.42
N PHE A 127 11.06 -23.16 -2.91
CA PHE A 127 12.02 -24.25 -2.78
C PHE A 127 12.59 -24.71 -4.14
N PHE A 128 11.74 -24.81 -5.17
CA PHE A 128 12.17 -25.20 -6.52
C PHE A 128 12.92 -24.10 -7.27
N THR A 129 12.61 -22.81 -6.98
CA THR A 129 13.27 -21.70 -7.69
C THR A 129 14.54 -21.21 -7.02
N TYR A 130 14.64 -21.25 -5.69
CA TYR A 130 15.76 -20.67 -4.93
C TYR A 130 16.61 -21.70 -4.15
N GLY A 131 16.25 -22.97 -4.18
CA GLY A 131 16.93 -24.00 -3.40
C GLY A 131 16.61 -23.93 -1.90
N LYS A 132 17.27 -24.77 -1.11
CA LYS A 132 17.14 -24.70 0.36
C LYS A 132 17.69 -23.36 0.89
N PRO A 133 17.01 -22.74 1.89
CA PRO A 133 17.56 -21.60 2.61
C PRO A 133 18.83 -21.97 3.37
#